data_eb30a467985546497994994064b367fd
#
_entry.id   eb30a467985546497994994064b367fd
#
_cell.length_a   1.000
_cell.length_b   1.000
_cell.length_c   1.000
_cell.angle_alpha   90.00
_cell.angle_beta   90.00
_cell.angle_gamma   90.00
#
_symmetry.space_group_name_H-M   'P 1'
#
loop_
_entity.id
_entity.type
_entity.pdbx_description
1 polymer ?
#
loop_
_entity_poly.entity_id
_entity_poly.type
_entity_poly.pdbx_seq_one_letter_code
_entity_poly.pdbx_strand_id
1 'polypeptide(L)'
;MRLTKHHGLGNDFLVLLDPDASHPLDPEVARALCARHTGVGADGVIRAVPATAGPARVVMELYNADGSRAEMSGNGIRCLAQALALGWPGQGAVGTDVAIQTDAGLRVVCVLDRPDAVTHVLSVAMGEPVVEGEAPEWTGGAVARALRVDIGNPHLVLEVGPAAARLVPGVVADDIDLVSLGEAVNAKVPGGANVHLLTPAEGGIAVRSYERGVGLTQACGTGACASAAAARTWGLVGDVVGVVMPGGRAEVRLDAGGEAVLEGPATYVGTVELGASPWR
;
A
#
# COMPACT_ATOMS: atom_id res chain seq x y z
N MET A 1 16.19 7.22 20.12
CA MET A 1 15.30 6.32 19.33
C MET A 1 15.98 6.07 17.99
N ARG A 2 16.03 4.81 17.53
CA ARG A 2 16.61 4.44 16.22
C ARG A 2 15.51 3.98 15.30
N LEU A 3 15.45 4.59 14.12
CA LEU A 3 14.48 4.28 13.07
C LEU A 3 15.21 3.89 11.79
N THR A 4 14.58 3.09 10.96
CA THR A 4 15.01 2.87 9.58
C THR A 4 13.99 3.47 8.63
N LYS A 5 14.44 4.02 7.50
CA LYS A 5 13.57 4.55 6.47
C LYS A 5 13.57 3.62 5.27
N HIS A 6 12.38 3.30 4.81
CA HIS A 6 12.13 2.40 3.68
C HIS A 6 11.07 3.00 2.76
N HIS A 7 10.98 2.51 1.53
CA HIS A 7 9.82 2.78 0.67
C HIS A 7 9.42 1.56 -0.15
N GLY A 8 8.13 1.44 -0.41
CA GLY A 8 7.56 0.55 -1.41
C GLY A 8 6.99 1.37 -2.55
N LEU A 9 7.68 1.38 -3.71
CA LEU A 9 7.23 2.13 -4.90
C LEU A 9 6.98 3.63 -4.61
N GLY A 10 7.91 4.28 -3.89
CA GLY A 10 7.83 5.71 -3.57
C GLY A 10 6.96 6.08 -2.37
N ASN A 11 6.12 5.17 -1.87
CA ASN A 11 5.40 5.35 -0.61
C ASN A 11 6.32 5.00 0.55
N ASP A 12 6.74 6.00 1.34
CA ASP A 12 7.86 5.90 2.28
C ASP A 12 7.42 5.83 3.75
N PHE A 13 8.11 4.98 4.50
CA PHE A 13 7.81 4.71 5.92
C PHE A 13 9.05 4.78 6.78
N LEU A 14 8.86 5.32 7.99
CA LEU A 14 9.81 5.14 9.09
C LEU A 14 9.43 3.87 9.84
N VAL A 15 10.40 3.00 10.10
CA VAL A 15 10.17 1.75 10.82
C VAL A 15 10.95 1.75 12.13
N LEU A 16 10.22 1.58 13.23
CA LEU A 16 10.73 1.38 14.57
C LEU A 16 10.62 -0.11 14.94
N LEU A 17 11.72 -0.80 15.01
CA LEU A 17 11.78 -2.14 15.63
C LEU A 17 11.94 -1.95 17.13
N ASP A 18 10.92 -2.32 17.90
CA ASP A 18 10.84 -2.08 19.35
C ASP A 18 10.66 -3.41 20.11
N PRO A 19 11.74 -4.21 20.22
CA PRO A 19 11.69 -5.56 20.80
C PRO A 19 11.28 -5.58 22.27
N ASP A 20 11.54 -4.50 22.99
CA ASP A 20 11.25 -4.38 24.41
C ASP A 20 9.92 -3.65 24.69
N ALA A 21 9.21 -3.25 23.64
CA ALA A 21 7.99 -2.46 23.70
C ALA A 21 8.12 -1.15 24.55
N SER A 22 9.31 -0.54 24.50
CA SER A 22 9.69 0.59 25.36
C SER A 22 9.44 1.97 24.75
N HIS A 23 9.07 2.03 23.46
CA HIS A 23 8.88 3.27 22.72
C HIS A 23 7.46 3.33 22.12
N PRO A 24 6.42 3.62 22.92
CA PRO A 24 5.08 3.72 22.37
C PRO A 24 4.98 4.87 21.37
N LEU A 25 4.26 4.63 20.27
CA LEU A 25 3.89 5.67 19.31
C LEU A 25 2.48 6.16 19.62
N ASP A 26 2.32 7.46 19.52
CA ASP A 26 1.02 8.12 19.55
C ASP A 26 0.83 9.03 18.32
N PRO A 27 -0.37 9.56 18.07
CA PRO A 27 -0.65 10.42 16.92
C PRO A 27 0.23 11.66 16.83
N GLU A 28 0.68 12.23 17.94
CA GLU A 28 1.50 13.45 17.96
C GLU A 28 2.94 13.14 17.58
N VAL A 29 3.50 12.08 18.12
CA VAL A 29 4.83 11.56 17.75
C VAL A 29 4.85 11.17 16.26
N ALA A 30 3.81 10.50 15.78
CA ALA A 30 3.71 10.10 14.37
C ALA A 30 3.72 11.34 13.46
N ARG A 31 2.89 12.37 13.73
CA ARG A 31 2.89 13.62 12.96
C ARG A 31 4.26 14.31 12.98
N ALA A 32 4.87 14.38 14.15
CA ALA A 32 6.16 15.05 14.29
C ALA A 32 7.28 14.32 13.52
N LEU A 33 7.31 12.98 13.58
CA LEU A 33 8.28 12.17 12.83
C LEU A 33 8.08 12.28 11.32
N CYS A 34 6.83 12.24 10.86
CA CYS A 34 6.48 12.26 9.44
C CYS A 34 6.57 13.65 8.80
N ALA A 35 6.66 14.73 9.58
CA ALA A 35 6.78 16.10 9.07
C ALA A 35 8.04 16.25 8.19
N ARG A 36 7.87 16.53 6.88
CA ARG A 36 8.98 16.51 5.91
C ARG A 36 10.00 17.64 6.08
N HIS A 37 9.63 18.74 6.76
CA HIS A 37 10.50 19.90 6.93
C HIS A 37 11.05 20.06 8.37
N THR A 38 10.38 19.50 9.34
CA THR A 38 10.72 19.66 10.76
C THR A 38 10.96 18.36 11.51
N GLY A 39 10.61 17.23 10.89
CA GLY A 39 10.85 15.87 11.33
C GLY A 39 11.82 15.13 10.39
N VAL A 40 11.68 13.82 10.35
CA VAL A 40 12.42 12.96 9.42
C VAL A 40 11.77 12.98 8.03
N GLY A 41 10.44 13.08 7.99
CA GLY A 41 9.63 13.07 6.79
C GLY A 41 9.35 11.66 6.28
N ALA A 42 8.07 11.32 6.20
CA ALA A 42 7.57 10.08 5.60
C ALA A 42 6.06 10.17 5.36
N ASP A 43 5.49 9.21 4.61
CA ASP A 43 4.05 9.05 4.46
C ASP A 43 3.42 8.36 5.67
N GLY A 44 4.23 7.66 6.47
CA GLY A 44 3.78 7.02 7.69
C GLY A 44 4.93 6.52 8.56
N VAL A 45 4.58 6.12 9.79
CA VAL A 45 5.50 5.48 10.73
C VAL A 45 4.92 4.15 11.19
N ILE A 46 5.77 3.12 11.21
CA ILE A 46 5.45 1.77 11.61
C ILE A 46 6.26 1.43 12.86
N ARG A 47 5.59 0.93 13.89
CA ARG A 47 6.22 0.30 15.05
C ARG A 47 5.97 -1.18 15.01
N ALA A 48 7.01 -1.96 15.24
CA ALA A 48 6.93 -3.41 15.36
C ALA A 48 7.33 -3.84 16.76
N VAL A 49 6.42 -4.53 17.45
CA VAL A 49 6.67 -5.15 18.75
C VAL A 49 6.50 -6.67 18.67
N PRO A 50 7.16 -7.47 19.55
CA PRO A 50 6.94 -8.91 19.60
C PRO A 50 5.46 -9.24 19.82
N ALA A 51 4.93 -10.19 19.07
CA ALA A 51 3.62 -10.74 19.39
C ALA A 51 3.69 -11.63 20.65
N THR A 52 2.76 -11.44 21.56
CA THR A 52 2.71 -12.17 22.84
C THR A 52 1.86 -13.44 22.77
N ALA A 53 1.06 -13.59 21.71
CA ALA A 53 0.16 -14.73 21.52
C ALA A 53 -0.13 -14.97 20.02
N GLY A 54 -0.62 -16.16 19.69
CA GLY A 54 -1.02 -16.55 18.34
C GLY A 54 0.17 -16.88 17.42
N PRO A 55 -0.09 -17.02 16.11
CA PRO A 55 0.91 -17.42 15.13
C PRO A 55 1.79 -16.25 14.65
N ALA A 56 1.41 -15.01 14.95
CA ALA A 56 2.16 -13.84 14.54
C ALA A 56 3.52 -13.77 15.24
N ARG A 57 4.52 -13.27 14.52
CA ARG A 57 5.85 -13.03 15.06
C ARG A 57 5.96 -11.65 15.69
N VAL A 58 5.35 -10.67 15.03
CA VAL A 58 5.30 -9.27 15.46
C VAL A 58 3.89 -8.71 15.29
N VAL A 59 3.60 -7.67 16.07
CA VAL A 59 2.43 -6.79 15.87
C VAL A 59 2.92 -5.53 15.18
N MET A 60 2.24 -5.14 14.11
CA MET A 60 2.46 -3.90 13.37
C MET A 60 1.49 -2.84 13.86
N GLU A 61 2.00 -1.73 14.34
CA GLU A 61 1.24 -0.51 14.57
C GLU A 61 1.60 0.50 13.49
N LEU A 62 0.61 1.00 12.75
CA LEU A 62 0.81 1.92 11.64
C LEU A 62 0.07 3.22 11.87
N TYR A 63 0.80 4.33 11.73
CA TYR A 63 0.25 5.68 11.71
C TYR A 63 0.59 6.37 10.40
N ASN A 64 -0.39 7.04 9.81
CA ASN A 64 -0.20 7.94 8.67
C ASN A 64 0.52 9.24 9.10
N ALA A 65 0.97 10.03 8.13
CA ALA A 65 1.65 11.30 8.38
C ALA A 65 0.79 12.33 9.14
N ASP A 66 -0.54 12.25 9.05
CA ASP A 66 -1.48 13.09 9.79
C ASP A 66 -1.72 12.61 11.24
N GLY A 67 -1.08 11.51 11.64
CA GLY A 67 -1.23 10.88 12.95
C GLY A 67 -2.46 9.97 13.07
N SER A 68 -3.26 9.80 12.03
CA SER A 68 -4.34 8.82 12.04
C SER A 68 -3.78 7.40 12.04
N ARG A 69 -4.45 6.48 12.76
CA ARG A 69 -4.09 5.07 12.74
C ARG A 69 -4.62 4.43 11.46
N ALA A 70 -3.77 3.66 10.80
CA ALA A 70 -4.14 2.90 9.63
C ALA A 70 -4.17 1.40 9.96
N GLU A 71 -5.17 0.70 9.46
CA GLU A 71 -5.38 -0.71 9.74
C GLU A 71 -4.33 -1.59 9.04
N MET A 72 -3.92 -1.20 7.84
CA MET A 72 -2.95 -1.93 7.01
C MET A 72 -2.45 -1.05 5.85
N SER A 73 -1.23 -1.32 5.41
CA SER A 73 -0.66 -0.81 4.15
C SER A 73 0.13 -1.92 3.47
N GLY A 74 -0.20 -2.23 2.22
CA GLY A 74 0.54 -3.21 1.44
C GLY A 74 2.00 -2.81 1.20
N ASN A 75 2.28 -1.52 1.01
CA ASN A 75 3.65 -0.99 0.91
C ASN A 75 4.33 -0.99 2.29
N GLY A 76 3.61 -0.54 3.32
CA GLY A 76 4.13 -0.46 4.69
C GLY A 76 4.52 -1.81 5.26
N ILE A 77 3.70 -2.86 5.05
CA ILE A 77 4.03 -4.20 5.58
C ILE A 77 5.23 -4.83 4.86
N ARG A 78 5.44 -4.55 3.55
CA ARG A 78 6.68 -4.96 2.86
C ARG A 78 7.90 -4.22 3.41
N CYS A 79 7.78 -2.92 3.69
CA CYS A 79 8.83 -2.13 4.34
C CYS A 79 9.15 -2.69 5.73
N LEU A 80 8.13 -3.04 6.52
CA LEU A 80 8.33 -3.68 7.82
C LEU A 80 9.03 -5.03 7.70
N ALA A 81 8.59 -5.89 6.78
CA ALA A 81 9.23 -7.20 6.59
C ALA A 81 10.70 -7.07 6.14
N GLN A 82 11.02 -6.08 5.30
CA GLN A 82 12.40 -5.75 4.96
C GLN A 82 13.19 -5.27 6.20
N ALA A 83 12.62 -4.39 7.01
CA ALA A 83 13.28 -3.92 8.24
C ALA A 83 13.55 -5.06 9.21
N LEU A 84 12.60 -6.00 9.37
CA LEU A 84 12.80 -7.22 10.17
C LEU A 84 13.93 -8.09 9.61
N ALA A 85 13.97 -8.26 8.28
CA ALA A 85 15.01 -9.02 7.60
C ALA A 85 16.43 -8.43 7.80
N LEU A 86 16.52 -7.12 7.93
CA LEU A 86 17.79 -6.40 8.10
C LEU A 86 18.20 -6.25 9.57
N GLY A 87 17.25 -6.12 10.49
CA GLY A 87 17.52 -5.70 11.86
C GLY A 87 17.08 -6.66 12.96
N TRP A 88 16.31 -7.70 12.66
CA TRP A 88 15.80 -8.63 13.66
C TRP A 88 16.41 -10.03 13.48
N PRO A 89 17.13 -10.56 14.46
CA PRO A 89 17.82 -11.84 14.31
C PRO A 89 16.91 -13.00 13.90
N GLY A 90 17.31 -13.77 12.90
CA GLY A 90 16.61 -14.96 12.42
C GLY A 90 15.35 -14.68 11.61
N GLN A 91 15.17 -13.45 11.12
CA GLN A 91 14.03 -13.05 10.26
C GLN A 91 14.49 -12.81 8.82
N GLY A 92 13.57 -13.08 7.88
CA GLY A 92 13.63 -12.59 6.50
C GLY A 92 14.69 -13.19 5.59
N ALA A 93 15.09 -14.44 5.79
CA ALA A 93 15.82 -15.16 4.75
C ALA A 93 14.90 -15.31 3.51
N VAL A 94 15.50 -15.34 2.32
CA VAL A 94 14.75 -15.64 1.08
C VAL A 94 14.03 -16.97 1.21
N GLY A 95 12.75 -17.00 0.83
CA GLY A 95 11.89 -18.17 0.94
C GLY A 95 11.30 -18.41 2.34
N THR A 96 11.44 -17.44 3.28
CA THR A 96 10.83 -17.56 4.61
C THR A 96 9.62 -16.65 4.77
N ASP A 97 8.60 -17.18 5.40
CA ASP A 97 7.40 -16.44 5.75
C ASP A 97 7.54 -15.73 7.09
N VAL A 98 7.06 -14.50 7.15
CA VAL A 98 6.91 -13.74 8.38
C VAL A 98 5.43 -13.45 8.61
N ALA A 99 4.87 -14.00 9.68
CA ALA A 99 3.50 -13.72 10.08
C ALA A 99 3.47 -12.44 10.92
N ILE A 100 2.72 -11.46 10.46
CA ILE A 100 2.61 -10.11 11.05
C ILE A 100 1.14 -9.87 11.42
N GLN A 101 0.87 -9.56 12.69
CA GLN A 101 -0.45 -9.13 13.13
C GLN A 101 -0.61 -7.64 12.82
N THR A 102 -1.66 -7.30 12.08
CA THR A 102 -2.09 -5.93 11.81
C THR A 102 -3.47 -5.66 12.39
N ASP A 103 -3.93 -4.42 12.42
CA ASP A 103 -5.30 -4.09 12.83
C ASP A 103 -6.35 -4.67 11.86
N ALA A 104 -5.97 -4.92 10.59
CA ALA A 104 -6.79 -5.63 9.59
C ALA A 104 -6.63 -7.16 9.64
N GLY A 105 -6.06 -7.71 10.70
CA GLY A 105 -5.85 -9.14 10.89
C GLY A 105 -4.43 -9.62 10.57
N LEU A 106 -4.26 -10.94 10.62
CA LEU A 106 -2.98 -11.59 10.33
C LEU A 106 -2.63 -11.47 8.84
N ARG A 107 -1.37 -11.13 8.57
CA ARG A 107 -0.81 -11.14 7.22
C ARG A 107 0.48 -11.95 7.18
N VAL A 108 0.68 -12.66 6.09
CA VAL A 108 1.91 -13.42 5.83
C VAL A 108 2.69 -12.70 4.74
N VAL A 109 3.95 -12.43 5.00
CA VAL A 109 4.88 -11.79 4.05
C VAL A 109 6.05 -12.72 3.81
N CYS A 110 6.34 -13.00 2.54
CA CYS A 110 7.48 -13.81 2.13
C CYS A 110 8.53 -12.94 1.43
N VAL A 111 9.80 -13.11 1.77
CA VAL A 111 10.91 -12.53 1.02
C VAL A 111 11.21 -13.43 -0.17
N LEU A 112 10.92 -12.96 -1.39
CA LEU A 112 11.09 -13.73 -2.62
C LEU A 112 12.50 -13.63 -3.18
N ASP A 113 13.09 -12.41 -3.14
CA ASP A 113 14.38 -12.13 -3.74
C ASP A 113 15.06 -10.92 -3.07
N ARG A 114 16.37 -10.80 -3.28
CA ARG A 114 17.21 -9.66 -2.89
C ARG A 114 18.09 -9.26 -4.07
N PRO A 115 17.56 -8.48 -5.01
CA PRO A 115 18.30 -8.13 -6.24
C PRO A 115 19.55 -7.29 -5.97
N ASP A 116 19.59 -6.59 -4.84
CA ASP A 116 20.76 -5.82 -4.40
C ASP A 116 20.83 -5.68 -2.87
N ALA A 117 21.78 -4.90 -2.37
CA ALA A 117 22.03 -4.74 -0.93
C ALA A 117 20.92 -4.00 -0.16
N VAL A 118 20.08 -3.22 -0.87
CA VAL A 118 19.08 -2.33 -0.27
C VAL A 118 17.65 -2.67 -0.68
N THR A 119 17.45 -3.51 -1.70
CA THR A 119 16.12 -3.86 -2.21
C THR A 119 15.79 -5.32 -1.93
N HIS A 120 14.59 -5.56 -1.44
CA HIS A 120 13.97 -6.88 -1.34
C HIS A 120 12.72 -6.90 -2.19
N VAL A 121 12.45 -8.04 -2.85
CA VAL A 121 11.16 -8.33 -3.47
C VAL A 121 10.38 -9.21 -2.51
N LEU A 122 9.15 -8.80 -2.19
CA LEU A 122 8.33 -9.47 -1.19
C LEU A 122 6.92 -9.72 -1.73
N SER A 123 6.33 -10.84 -1.31
CA SER A 123 4.90 -11.11 -1.50
C SER A 123 4.13 -10.93 -0.21
N VAL A 124 2.88 -10.47 -0.32
CA VAL A 124 1.96 -10.28 0.80
C VAL A 124 0.62 -10.87 0.45
N ALA A 125 0.09 -11.75 1.31
CA ALA A 125 -1.30 -12.19 1.25
C ALA A 125 -2.20 -11.02 1.67
N MET A 126 -2.95 -10.46 0.71
CA MET A 126 -3.74 -9.24 0.91
C MET A 126 -5.18 -9.53 1.36
N GLY A 127 -5.64 -10.78 1.23
CA GLY A 127 -7.02 -11.20 1.41
C GLY A 127 -7.79 -11.25 0.10
N GLU A 128 -9.06 -11.52 0.18
CA GLU A 128 -9.95 -11.68 -0.98
C GLU A 128 -10.57 -10.33 -1.38
N PRO A 129 -10.30 -9.80 -2.59
CA PRO A 129 -11.02 -8.64 -3.11
C PRO A 129 -12.46 -9.03 -3.46
N VAL A 130 -13.42 -8.44 -2.77
CA VAL A 130 -14.85 -8.66 -3.01
C VAL A 130 -15.36 -7.60 -3.97
N VAL A 131 -15.78 -8.01 -5.16
CA VAL A 131 -16.46 -7.13 -6.12
C VAL A 131 -17.90 -6.95 -5.67
N GLU A 132 -18.24 -5.78 -5.12
CA GLU A 132 -19.56 -5.47 -4.57
C GLU A 132 -20.59 -5.13 -5.66
N GLY A 133 -20.14 -4.66 -6.84
CA GLY A 133 -20.99 -4.38 -7.98
C GLY A 133 -20.59 -3.14 -8.77
N GLU A 134 -21.35 -2.89 -9.83
CA GLU A 134 -21.18 -1.73 -10.69
C GLU A 134 -21.56 -0.41 -9.98
N ALA A 135 -20.93 0.68 -10.42
CA ALA A 135 -21.14 2.02 -9.92
C ALA A 135 -21.44 3.00 -11.08
N PRO A 136 -22.60 2.82 -11.78
CA PRO A 136 -22.90 3.54 -13.02
C PRO A 136 -23.01 5.05 -12.81
N GLU A 137 -23.26 5.52 -11.60
CA GLU A 137 -23.31 6.94 -11.25
C GLU A 137 -21.94 7.65 -11.39
N TRP A 138 -20.86 6.89 -11.54
CA TRP A 138 -19.50 7.38 -11.75
C TRP A 138 -18.99 7.17 -13.17
N THR A 139 -19.84 6.67 -14.08
CA THR A 139 -19.51 6.51 -15.50
C THR A 139 -19.89 7.77 -16.30
N GLY A 140 -19.24 7.92 -17.44
CA GLY A 140 -19.48 9.03 -18.37
C GLY A 140 -18.21 9.83 -18.65
N GLY A 141 -18.25 10.67 -19.69
CA GLY A 141 -17.06 11.35 -20.18
C GLY A 141 -15.98 10.35 -20.58
N ALA A 142 -14.84 10.39 -19.89
CA ALA A 142 -13.71 9.50 -20.12
C ALA A 142 -13.82 8.15 -19.37
N VAL A 143 -14.72 8.03 -18.39
CA VAL A 143 -14.92 6.81 -17.59
C VAL A 143 -15.88 5.86 -18.28
N ALA A 144 -15.38 4.73 -18.74
CA ALA A 144 -16.15 3.73 -19.48
C ALA A 144 -16.93 2.79 -18.55
N ARG A 145 -16.33 2.35 -17.47
CA ARG A 145 -16.90 1.42 -16.47
C ARG A 145 -16.43 1.80 -15.07
N ALA A 146 -17.24 1.46 -14.08
CA ALA A 146 -16.93 1.68 -12.66
C ALA A 146 -17.38 0.49 -11.82
N LEU A 147 -16.52 0.03 -10.90
CA LEU A 147 -16.81 -1.05 -9.94
C LEU A 147 -16.44 -0.63 -8.52
N ARG A 148 -17.25 -1.08 -7.56
CA ARG A 148 -16.90 -1.07 -6.14
C ARG A 148 -16.25 -2.38 -5.78
N VAL A 149 -15.11 -2.29 -5.10
CA VAL A 149 -14.35 -3.45 -4.62
C VAL A 149 -13.96 -3.20 -3.17
N ASP A 150 -14.17 -4.17 -2.31
CA ASP A 150 -13.68 -4.17 -0.93
C ASP A 150 -12.55 -5.19 -0.78
N ILE A 151 -11.47 -4.78 -0.11
CA ILE A 151 -10.35 -5.67 0.26
C ILE A 151 -9.94 -5.41 1.72
N GLY A 152 -10.95 -5.24 2.58
CA GLY A 152 -10.81 -4.79 3.96
C GLY A 152 -10.88 -3.27 4.11
N ASN A 153 -10.98 -2.56 2.98
CA ASN A 153 -11.30 -1.15 2.87
C ASN A 153 -11.96 -0.88 1.50
N PRO A 154 -12.81 0.17 1.39
CA PRO A 154 -13.60 0.43 0.18
C PRO A 154 -12.76 1.08 -0.92
N HIS A 155 -12.92 0.56 -2.15
CA HIS A 155 -12.31 1.07 -3.37
C HIS A 155 -13.36 1.29 -4.47
N LEU A 156 -13.23 2.40 -5.19
CA LEU A 156 -13.91 2.67 -6.44
C LEU A 156 -12.89 2.61 -7.58
N VAL A 157 -13.04 1.63 -8.45
CA VAL A 157 -12.17 1.45 -9.62
C VAL A 157 -12.90 1.91 -10.87
N LEU A 158 -12.28 2.81 -11.62
CA LEU A 158 -12.81 3.46 -12.80
C LEU A 158 -11.96 3.13 -14.01
N GLU A 159 -12.51 2.41 -14.98
CA GLU A 159 -11.84 2.21 -16.26
C GLU A 159 -11.93 3.46 -17.11
N VAL A 160 -10.78 3.94 -17.55
CA VAL A 160 -10.69 5.09 -18.45
C VAL A 160 -10.58 4.60 -19.89
N GLY A 161 -11.45 5.08 -20.75
CA GLY A 161 -11.52 4.67 -22.17
C GLY A 161 -10.28 5.10 -22.97
N PRO A 162 -10.04 4.45 -24.12
CA PRO A 162 -8.83 4.66 -24.94
C PRO A 162 -8.64 6.11 -25.44
N ALA A 163 -9.71 6.87 -25.55
CA ALA A 163 -9.65 8.28 -25.99
C ALA A 163 -9.00 9.20 -24.93
N ALA A 164 -9.00 8.79 -23.66
CA ALA A 164 -8.34 9.49 -22.56
C ALA A 164 -6.99 8.85 -22.19
N ALA A 165 -6.64 7.72 -22.82
CA ALA A 165 -5.45 6.92 -22.53
C ALA A 165 -4.23 7.43 -23.28
N ARG A 166 -3.82 8.67 -23.08
CA ARG A 166 -2.42 9.06 -23.32
C ARG A 166 -1.62 8.71 -22.07
N LEU A 167 -1.33 7.43 -21.93
CA LEU A 167 -0.37 6.96 -20.93
C LEU A 167 1.03 7.22 -21.47
N VAL A 168 1.67 8.23 -20.95
CA VAL A 168 3.14 8.22 -20.89
C VAL A 168 3.49 7.09 -19.92
N PRO A 169 4.55 6.30 -20.11
CA PRO A 169 4.97 5.33 -19.10
C PRO A 169 4.97 5.98 -17.72
N GLY A 170 4.05 5.54 -16.83
CA GLY A 170 3.87 6.11 -15.50
C GLY A 170 2.79 7.19 -15.33
N VAL A 171 2.06 7.58 -16.37
CA VAL A 171 0.97 8.58 -16.25
C VAL A 171 -0.31 8.04 -16.86
N VAL A 172 -1.36 7.94 -16.04
CA VAL A 172 -2.74 7.64 -16.47
C VAL A 172 -3.44 8.98 -16.73
N ALA A 173 -4.07 9.12 -17.90
CA ALA A 173 -5.00 10.16 -18.30
C ALA A 173 -4.82 11.53 -17.59
N ASP A 174 -4.04 12.42 -18.16
CA ASP A 174 -3.89 13.80 -17.68
C ASP A 174 -5.19 14.62 -17.76
N ASP A 175 -6.20 14.10 -18.49
CA ASP A 175 -7.46 14.81 -18.73
C ASP A 175 -8.49 14.62 -17.60
N ILE A 176 -8.25 13.73 -16.62
CA ILE A 176 -9.15 13.55 -15.47
C ILE A 176 -8.49 14.14 -14.21
N ASP A 177 -9.13 15.15 -13.65
CA ASP A 177 -8.77 15.67 -12.33
C ASP A 177 -9.15 14.66 -11.24
N LEU A 178 -8.20 13.77 -10.94
CA LEU A 178 -8.38 12.71 -9.95
C LEU A 178 -8.53 13.27 -8.52
N VAL A 179 -8.02 14.48 -8.25
CA VAL A 179 -8.20 15.12 -6.93
C VAL A 179 -9.65 15.52 -6.75
N SER A 180 -10.19 16.31 -7.67
CA SER A 180 -11.60 16.72 -7.63
C SER A 180 -12.56 15.52 -7.65
N LEU A 181 -12.23 14.48 -8.41
CA LEU A 181 -13.01 13.24 -8.45
C LEU A 181 -12.96 12.49 -7.11
N GLY A 182 -11.78 12.34 -6.52
CA GLY A 182 -11.60 11.70 -5.22
C GLY A 182 -12.35 12.43 -4.10
N GLU A 183 -12.28 13.76 -4.08
CA GLU A 183 -13.03 14.59 -3.14
C GLU A 183 -14.55 14.43 -3.33
N ALA A 184 -15.03 14.43 -4.59
CA ALA A 184 -16.45 14.24 -4.90
C ALA A 184 -16.95 12.85 -4.47
N VAL A 185 -16.16 11.79 -4.65
CA VAL A 185 -16.48 10.43 -4.18
C VAL A 185 -16.55 10.42 -2.66
N ASN A 186 -15.55 10.98 -1.98
CA ASN A 186 -15.51 10.98 -0.52
C ASN A 186 -16.60 11.84 0.12
N ALA A 187 -17.14 12.83 -0.59
CA ALA A 187 -18.29 13.62 -0.14
C ALA A 187 -19.64 12.88 -0.32
N LYS A 188 -19.75 11.97 -1.29
CA LYS A 188 -21.02 11.30 -1.66
C LYS A 188 -21.14 9.88 -1.14
N VAL A 189 -20.00 9.15 -1.04
CA VAL A 189 -19.99 7.76 -0.57
C VAL A 189 -19.90 7.74 0.95
N PRO A 190 -20.88 7.15 1.66
CA PRO A 190 -20.80 7.01 3.12
C PRO A 190 -19.51 6.32 3.56
N GLY A 191 -18.75 6.96 4.45
CA GLY A 191 -17.45 6.47 4.89
C GLY A 191 -16.29 6.72 3.90
N GLY A 192 -16.58 7.28 2.72
CA GLY A 192 -15.59 7.53 1.67
C GLY A 192 -15.04 6.25 1.02
N ALA A 193 -14.23 6.42 -0.02
CA ALA A 193 -13.54 5.33 -0.71
C ALA A 193 -12.19 5.79 -1.28
N ASN A 194 -11.28 4.86 -1.49
CA ASN A 194 -10.10 5.06 -2.32
C ASN A 194 -10.52 5.02 -3.79
N VAL A 195 -10.05 5.94 -4.61
CA VAL A 195 -10.45 6.06 -6.02
C VAL A 195 -9.27 5.73 -6.93
N HIS A 196 -9.50 4.84 -7.89
CA HIS A 196 -8.48 4.40 -8.82
C HIS A 196 -8.92 4.61 -10.25
N LEU A 197 -8.11 5.31 -11.04
CA LEU A 197 -8.22 5.31 -12.49
C LEU A 197 -7.40 4.16 -13.04
N LEU A 198 -7.99 3.34 -13.90
CA LEU A 198 -7.38 2.18 -14.50
C LEU A 198 -7.42 2.27 -16.03
N THR A 199 -6.32 1.92 -16.67
CA THR A 199 -6.28 1.65 -18.11
C THR A 199 -5.53 0.36 -18.39
N PRO A 200 -5.89 -0.40 -19.44
CA PRO A 200 -5.06 -1.50 -19.92
C PRO A 200 -3.66 -1.02 -20.30
N ALA A 201 -2.65 -1.83 -19.99
CA ALA A 201 -1.25 -1.58 -20.32
C ALA A 201 -0.56 -2.88 -20.74
N GLU A 202 0.63 -2.78 -21.33
CA GLU A 202 1.39 -3.97 -21.74
C GLU A 202 1.71 -4.85 -20.53
N GLY A 203 1.26 -6.09 -20.55
CA GLY A 203 1.44 -7.07 -19.48
C GLY A 203 0.62 -6.77 -18.22
N GLY A 204 -0.51 -6.03 -18.34
CA GLY A 204 -1.40 -5.78 -17.21
C GLY A 204 -2.21 -4.48 -17.32
N ILE A 205 -2.14 -3.68 -16.27
CA ILE A 205 -2.88 -2.43 -16.12
C ILE A 205 -1.98 -1.29 -15.61
N ALA A 206 -2.34 -0.06 -15.94
CA ALA A 206 -1.79 1.12 -15.31
C ALA A 206 -2.84 1.75 -14.39
N VAL A 207 -2.42 2.20 -13.21
CA VAL A 207 -3.31 2.69 -12.15
C VAL A 207 -2.79 3.98 -11.56
N ARG A 208 -3.68 4.97 -11.38
CA ARG A 208 -3.47 6.14 -10.51
C ARG A 208 -4.45 6.11 -9.37
N SER A 209 -3.99 6.50 -8.19
CA SER A 209 -4.76 6.39 -6.95
C SER A 209 -4.92 7.73 -6.25
N TYR A 210 -6.13 7.97 -5.77
CA TYR A 210 -6.45 8.95 -4.74
C TYR A 210 -6.90 8.17 -3.50
N GLU A 211 -6.11 8.24 -2.45
CA GLU A 211 -6.41 7.52 -1.22
C GLU A 211 -7.20 8.40 -0.25
N ARG A 212 -8.21 7.80 0.37
CA ARG A 212 -9.07 8.46 1.37
C ARG A 212 -8.23 8.96 2.54
N GLY A 213 -8.33 10.26 2.83
CA GLY A 213 -7.60 10.91 3.92
C GLY A 213 -6.13 11.25 3.59
N VAL A 214 -5.61 10.83 2.44
CA VAL A 214 -4.21 11.06 2.03
C VAL A 214 -4.12 11.92 0.76
N GLY A 215 -4.98 11.68 -0.23
CA GLY A 215 -4.91 12.34 -1.53
C GLY A 215 -4.20 11.48 -2.58
N LEU A 216 -3.54 12.14 -3.56
CA LEU A 216 -2.77 11.44 -4.59
C LEU A 216 -1.55 10.73 -3.99
N THR A 217 -1.40 9.46 -4.33
CA THR A 217 -0.26 8.64 -3.89
C THR A 217 0.51 8.05 -5.06
N GLN A 218 1.79 7.75 -4.82
CA GLN A 218 2.67 7.14 -5.83
C GLN A 218 2.37 5.67 -6.06
N ALA A 219 1.85 4.97 -5.04
CA ALA A 219 1.47 3.58 -5.11
C ALA A 219 0.52 3.23 -3.95
N CYS A 220 -0.55 2.50 -4.26
CA CYS A 220 -1.52 1.96 -3.31
C CYS A 220 -1.60 0.44 -3.45
N GLY A 221 -1.18 -0.30 -2.41
CA GLY A 221 -1.14 -1.77 -2.47
C GLY A 221 -2.52 -2.41 -2.51
N THR A 222 -3.45 -1.98 -1.67
CA THR A 222 -4.86 -2.43 -1.69
C THR A 222 -5.55 -2.00 -2.98
N GLY A 223 -5.26 -0.78 -3.46
CA GLY A 223 -5.75 -0.28 -4.73
C GLY A 223 -5.26 -1.07 -5.94
N ALA A 224 -4.01 -1.57 -5.91
CA ALA A 224 -3.49 -2.46 -6.95
C ALA A 224 -4.28 -3.78 -7.00
N CYS A 225 -4.57 -4.38 -5.84
CA CYS A 225 -5.37 -5.62 -5.76
C CYS A 225 -6.83 -5.38 -6.18
N ALA A 226 -7.46 -4.31 -5.72
CA ALA A 226 -8.82 -3.94 -6.12
C ALA A 226 -8.92 -3.68 -7.63
N SER A 227 -7.92 -2.98 -8.20
CA SER A 227 -7.85 -2.69 -9.64
C SER A 227 -7.62 -3.95 -10.47
N ALA A 228 -6.77 -4.88 -10.00
CA ALA A 228 -6.56 -6.17 -10.66
C ALA A 228 -7.84 -7.02 -10.66
N ALA A 229 -8.57 -7.07 -9.54
CA ALA A 229 -9.85 -7.77 -9.44
C ALA A 229 -10.91 -7.16 -10.37
N ALA A 230 -11.02 -5.84 -10.42
CA ALA A 230 -11.92 -5.15 -11.34
C ALA A 230 -11.55 -5.43 -12.80
N ALA A 231 -10.27 -5.34 -13.17
CA ALA A 231 -9.79 -5.62 -14.51
C ALA A 231 -10.05 -7.08 -14.93
N ARG A 232 -9.86 -8.04 -14.02
CA ARG A 232 -10.21 -9.46 -14.25
C ARG A 232 -11.70 -9.63 -14.46
N THR A 233 -12.54 -9.00 -13.64
CA THR A 233 -14.00 -9.04 -13.79
C THR A 233 -14.45 -8.48 -15.14
N TRP A 234 -13.77 -7.46 -15.64
CA TRP A 234 -14.02 -6.88 -16.95
C TRP A 234 -13.43 -7.68 -18.13
N GLY A 235 -12.67 -8.75 -17.85
CA GLY A 235 -12.02 -9.58 -18.89
C GLY A 235 -10.82 -8.89 -19.57
N LEU A 236 -10.23 -7.88 -18.92
CA LEU A 236 -9.07 -7.16 -19.46
C LEU A 236 -7.75 -7.88 -19.20
N VAL A 237 -7.68 -8.69 -18.14
CA VAL A 237 -6.49 -9.40 -17.68
C VAL A 237 -6.84 -10.78 -17.18
N GLY A 238 -5.82 -11.65 -17.04
CA GLY A 238 -5.93 -12.95 -16.39
C GLY A 238 -5.67 -12.89 -14.87
N ASP A 239 -5.23 -14.02 -14.32
CA ASP A 239 -5.01 -14.17 -12.87
C ASP A 239 -3.68 -13.55 -12.38
N VAL A 240 -2.73 -13.30 -13.26
CA VAL A 240 -1.45 -12.64 -12.97
C VAL A 240 -1.43 -11.30 -13.67
N VAL A 241 -1.35 -10.22 -12.89
CA VAL A 241 -1.57 -8.87 -13.37
C VAL A 241 -0.40 -7.97 -12.99
N GLY A 242 0.33 -7.49 -13.98
CA GLY A 242 1.28 -6.40 -13.76
C GLY A 242 0.53 -5.09 -13.54
N VAL A 243 0.80 -4.41 -12.42
CA VAL A 243 0.19 -3.13 -12.07
C VAL A 243 1.25 -2.05 -12.09
N VAL A 244 1.16 -1.16 -13.07
CA VAL A 244 2.06 0.01 -13.21
C VAL A 244 1.41 1.19 -12.51
N MET A 245 2.13 1.80 -11.57
CA MET A 245 1.72 2.97 -10.80
C MET A 245 2.78 4.07 -10.95
N PRO A 246 2.52 5.34 -10.60
CA PRO A 246 3.53 6.40 -10.69
C PRO A 246 4.85 6.07 -9.99
N GLY A 247 4.80 5.37 -8.86
CA GLY A 247 5.98 4.96 -8.09
C GLY A 247 6.71 3.72 -8.61
N GLY A 248 6.15 3.02 -9.61
CA GLY A 248 6.76 1.82 -10.21
C GLY A 248 5.77 0.68 -10.45
N ARG A 249 6.30 -0.54 -10.59
CA ARG A 249 5.53 -1.74 -10.95
C ARG A 249 5.44 -2.72 -9.77
N ALA A 250 4.23 -3.22 -9.55
CA ALA A 250 3.94 -4.38 -8.72
C ALA A 250 3.31 -5.50 -9.56
N GLU A 251 3.20 -6.70 -9.01
CA GLU A 251 2.43 -7.80 -9.57
C GLU A 251 1.34 -8.21 -8.59
N VAL A 252 0.15 -8.46 -9.07
CA VAL A 252 -0.97 -9.01 -8.30
C VAL A 252 -1.32 -10.38 -8.87
N ARG A 253 -1.36 -11.39 -8.01
CA ARG A 253 -1.86 -12.72 -8.35
C ARG A 253 -3.21 -12.93 -7.66
N LEU A 254 -4.21 -13.28 -8.43
CA LEU A 254 -5.55 -13.61 -7.96
C LEU A 254 -5.69 -15.13 -8.07
N ASP A 255 -5.63 -15.84 -6.95
CA ASP A 255 -5.68 -17.29 -6.98
C ASP A 255 -7.08 -17.84 -7.27
N ALA A 256 -7.18 -19.16 -7.44
CA ALA A 256 -8.46 -19.82 -7.69
C ALA A 256 -9.43 -19.77 -6.49
N GLY A 257 -8.93 -19.51 -5.28
CA GLY A 257 -9.71 -19.30 -4.06
C GLY A 257 -10.21 -17.87 -3.91
N GLY A 258 -9.77 -16.95 -4.78
CA GLY A 258 -10.13 -15.53 -4.76
C GLY A 258 -9.14 -14.66 -3.99
N GLU A 259 -8.14 -15.23 -3.31
CA GLU A 259 -7.16 -14.45 -2.56
C GLU A 259 -6.23 -13.66 -3.49
N ALA A 260 -5.97 -12.42 -3.14
CA ALA A 260 -4.99 -11.58 -3.80
C ALA A 260 -3.63 -11.65 -3.09
N VAL A 261 -2.58 -11.96 -3.84
CA VAL A 261 -1.20 -11.86 -3.40
C VAL A 261 -0.54 -10.71 -4.14
N LEU A 262 -0.04 -9.73 -3.39
CA LEU A 262 0.68 -8.57 -3.92
C LEU A 262 2.18 -8.83 -3.85
N GLU A 263 2.85 -8.77 -4.98
CA GLU A 263 4.31 -8.86 -5.07
C GLU A 263 4.90 -7.50 -5.48
N GLY A 264 5.95 -7.08 -4.79
CA GLY A 264 6.61 -5.82 -5.11
C GLY A 264 7.83 -5.53 -4.25
N PRO A 265 8.61 -4.51 -4.64
CA PRO A 265 9.82 -4.15 -3.93
C PRO A 265 9.53 -3.42 -2.61
N ALA A 266 10.48 -3.56 -1.70
CA ALA A 266 10.74 -2.63 -0.61
C ALA A 266 12.22 -2.27 -0.64
N THR A 267 12.54 -0.98 -0.51
CA THR A 267 13.90 -0.48 -0.60
C THR A 267 14.26 0.26 0.69
N TYR A 268 15.37 -0.14 1.30
CA TYR A 268 15.95 0.53 2.44
C TYR A 268 16.64 1.82 1.99
N VAL A 269 16.32 2.93 2.65
CA VAL A 269 16.87 4.28 2.35
C VAL A 269 18.01 4.62 3.30
N GLY A 270 17.85 4.33 4.60
CA GLY A 270 18.84 4.68 5.59
C GLY A 270 18.37 4.48 7.04
N THR A 271 19.28 4.72 7.97
CA THR A 271 19.02 4.71 9.42
C THR A 271 19.01 6.13 9.95
N VAL A 272 18.11 6.42 10.87
CA VAL A 272 17.98 7.71 11.57
C VAL A 272 18.14 7.48 13.07
N GLU A 273 19.06 8.20 13.67
CA GLU A 273 19.23 8.25 15.12
C GLU A 273 18.63 9.57 15.64
N LEU A 274 17.58 9.46 16.43
CA LEU A 274 16.92 10.64 17.02
C LEU A 274 17.48 10.93 18.40
N GLY A 275 17.75 12.21 18.67
CA GLY A 275 18.12 12.70 19.97
C GLY A 275 17.01 12.56 21.01
N ALA A 276 17.27 13.00 22.24
CA ALA A 276 16.39 12.72 23.39
C ALA A 276 15.11 13.55 23.49
N SER A 277 14.82 14.47 22.58
CA SER A 277 13.62 15.35 22.59
C SER A 277 13.37 15.89 21.17
N PRO A 278 12.15 16.05 20.69
CA PRO A 278 10.84 16.02 21.35
C PRO A 278 10.10 14.65 21.26
N TRP A 279 10.80 13.57 21.02
CA TRP A 279 10.30 12.23 20.62
C TRP A 279 9.98 11.32 21.84
N ARG A 280 9.69 11.90 23.01
CA ARG A 280 9.34 11.17 24.23
C ARG A 280 7.90 11.40 24.63
#